data_155ada6d1097e01b2a735f1027ac8340
#
_entry.id   155ada6d1097e01b2a735f1027ac8340
#
_cell.length_a   1.000
_cell.length_b   1.000
_cell.length_c   1.000
_cell.angle_alpha   90.00
_cell.angle_beta   90.00
_cell.angle_gamma   90.00
#
_symmetry.space_group_name_H-M   'P 1'
#
loop_
_entity.id
_entity.type
_entity.pdbx_description
1 polymer ?
#
loop_
_entity_poly.entity_id
_entity_poly.type
_entity_poly.pdbx_seq_one_letter_code
_entity_poly.pdbx_strand_id
1 'polypeptide(L)'
;MSGNYSQKIKRIACIGAGYVGGPTMSVIADKCPHLEVTVLDINEEKIKAWNEKDLDKLPIYEPGLKEIIKRVRGKNLFFSSEIP
;
A
#
# COMPACT_ATOMS: atom_id res chain seq x y z
N MET A 1 -17.82 -22.00 -6.18
CA MET A 1 -17.00 -21.84 -5.75
C MET A 1 -16.85 -21.19 -4.74
N SER A 2 -16.44 -21.20 -4.34
CA SER A 2 -16.54 -20.99 -3.25
C SER A 2 -15.93 -19.88 -2.64
N GLY A 3 -16.48 -19.30 -1.72
CA GLY A 3 -15.94 -18.26 -0.93
C GLY A 3 -14.63 -18.61 -0.24
N ASN A 4 -14.22 -19.84 -0.35
CA ASN A 4 -13.01 -20.29 0.29
C ASN A 4 -11.76 -19.64 -0.26
N TYR A 5 -11.77 -19.24 -1.52
CA TYR A 5 -10.60 -18.58 -2.08
C TYR A 5 -10.35 -17.25 -1.41
N SER A 6 -11.38 -16.45 -1.27
CA SER A 6 -11.20 -15.14 -0.64
C SER A 6 -10.79 -15.26 0.80
N GLN A 7 -11.22 -16.30 1.50
CA GLN A 7 -10.83 -16.53 2.88
C GLN A 7 -9.37 -16.91 3.02
N LYS A 8 -8.78 -17.48 1.97
CA LYS A 8 -7.36 -17.88 1.99
C LYS A 8 -6.43 -16.75 1.61
N ILE A 9 -6.94 -15.72 0.93
CA ILE A 9 -6.12 -14.60 0.54
C ILE A 9 -5.97 -13.67 1.73
N LYS A 10 -4.76 -13.62 2.28
CA LYS A 10 -4.47 -12.77 3.43
C LYS A 10 -3.38 -11.74 3.14
N ARG A 11 -2.62 -11.95 2.09
CA ARG A 11 -1.53 -11.07 1.71
C ARG A 11 -1.54 -10.79 0.23
N ILE A 12 -1.30 -9.55 -0.11
CA ILE A 12 -1.18 -9.10 -1.49
C ILE A 12 0.12 -8.34 -1.62
N ALA A 13 0.87 -8.62 -2.68
CA ALA A 13 2.07 -7.89 -2.99
C ALA A 13 1.90 -7.22 -4.34
N CYS A 14 2.22 -5.94 -4.42
CA CYS A 14 2.20 -5.18 -5.66
C CYS A 14 3.61 -4.72 -5.98
N ILE A 15 4.09 -5.01 -7.18
CA ILE A 15 5.41 -4.57 -7.61
C ILE A 15 5.26 -3.24 -8.33
N GLY A 16 5.91 -2.24 -7.79
CA GLY A 16 5.89 -0.90 -8.37
C GLY A 16 5.12 0.12 -7.55
N ALA A 17 5.83 1.07 -6.96
CA ALA A 17 5.25 2.10 -6.10
C ALA A 17 5.04 3.40 -6.89
N GLY A 18 4.41 3.30 -8.05
CA GLY A 18 4.19 4.44 -8.91
C GLY A 18 2.84 5.12 -8.70
N TYR A 19 2.43 5.90 -9.71
CA TYR A 19 1.21 6.69 -9.66
C TYR A 19 -0.05 5.83 -9.57
N VAL A 20 0.01 4.60 -10.03
CA VAL A 20 -1.13 3.71 -10.01
C VAL A 20 -1.03 2.74 -8.82
N GLY A 21 0.13 2.10 -8.67
CA GLY A 21 0.32 1.07 -7.67
C GLY A 21 0.14 1.57 -6.23
N GLY A 22 0.78 2.70 -5.90
CA GLY A 22 0.70 3.25 -4.55
C GLY A 22 -0.72 3.60 -4.13
N PRO A 23 -1.42 4.47 -4.87
CA PRO A 23 -2.79 4.86 -4.50
C PRO A 23 -3.77 3.70 -4.56
N THR A 24 -3.68 2.84 -5.59
CA THR A 24 -4.59 1.72 -5.74
C THR A 24 -4.46 0.74 -4.56
N MET A 25 -3.24 0.39 -4.21
CA MET A 25 -3.01 -0.53 -3.10
C MET A 25 -3.42 0.07 -1.77
N SER A 26 -3.28 1.38 -1.62
CA SER A 26 -3.73 2.07 -0.41
C SER A 26 -5.24 1.97 -0.25
N VAL A 27 -5.99 2.14 -1.33
CA VAL A 27 -7.45 2.02 -1.30
C VAL A 27 -7.85 0.58 -0.99
N ILE A 28 -7.17 -0.39 -1.58
CA ILE A 28 -7.45 -1.80 -1.30
C ILE A 28 -7.23 -2.12 0.18
N ALA A 29 -6.13 -1.65 0.73
CA ALA A 29 -5.85 -1.87 2.16
C ALA A 29 -6.92 -1.25 3.04
N ASP A 30 -7.39 -0.06 2.69
CA ASP A 30 -8.42 0.64 3.44
C ASP A 30 -9.75 -0.11 3.41
N LYS A 31 -10.12 -0.63 2.24
CA LYS A 31 -11.39 -1.32 2.08
C LYS A 31 -11.35 -2.78 2.52
N CYS A 32 -10.17 -3.34 2.63
CA CYS A 32 -10.00 -4.76 2.99
C CYS A 32 -9.08 -4.88 4.20
N PRO A 33 -9.55 -4.49 5.39
CA PRO A 33 -8.67 -4.45 6.58
C PRO A 33 -8.14 -5.83 6.99
N HIS A 34 -8.72 -6.90 6.48
CA HIS A 34 -8.25 -8.25 6.76
C HIS A 34 -7.07 -8.67 5.88
N LEU A 35 -6.74 -7.88 4.87
CA LEU A 35 -5.61 -8.18 3.99
C LEU A 35 -4.37 -7.42 4.44
N GLU A 36 -3.23 -8.08 4.31
CA GLU A 36 -1.94 -7.40 4.43
C GLU A 36 -1.49 -7.05 3.01
N VAL A 37 -1.30 -5.78 2.76
CA VAL A 37 -0.94 -5.28 1.43
C VAL A 37 0.47 -4.71 1.49
N THR A 38 1.36 -5.22 0.64
CA THR A 38 2.73 -4.75 0.57
C THR A 38 3.02 -4.25 -0.84
N VAL A 39 3.50 -3.02 -0.92
CA VAL A 39 3.93 -2.43 -2.18
C VAL A 39 5.45 -2.49 -2.22
N LEU A 40 5.97 -3.14 -3.24
CA LEU A 40 7.41 -3.38 -3.40
C LEU A 40 7.96 -2.59 -4.58
N ASP A 41 9.13 -2.02 -4.42
CA ASP A 41 9.82 -1.34 -5.52
C ASP A 41 11.32 -1.38 -5.24
N ILE A 42 12.10 -1.70 -6.25
CA ILE A 42 13.56 -1.71 -6.12
C ILE A 42 14.11 -0.29 -5.96
N ASN A 43 13.33 0.71 -6.31
CA ASN A 43 13.74 2.10 -6.15
C ASN A 43 13.53 2.53 -4.71
N GLU A 44 14.61 2.55 -3.94
CA GLU A 44 14.54 2.89 -2.52
C GLU A 44 14.04 4.32 -2.28
N GLU A 45 14.32 5.23 -3.21
CA GLU A 45 13.86 6.61 -3.07
C GLU A 45 12.34 6.70 -3.14
N LYS A 46 11.72 5.93 -4.03
CA LYS A 46 10.26 5.88 -4.10
C LYS A 46 9.67 5.32 -2.83
N ILE A 47 10.24 4.24 -2.32
CA ILE A 47 9.75 3.61 -1.09
C ILE A 47 9.92 4.56 0.08
N LYS A 48 11.04 5.26 0.15
CA LYS A 48 11.28 6.22 1.20
C LYS A 48 10.24 7.34 1.17
N ALA A 49 9.90 7.80 -0.03
CA ALA A 49 8.89 8.84 -0.20
C ALA A 49 7.51 8.38 0.28
N TRP A 50 7.13 7.13 -0.03
CA TRP A 50 5.86 6.58 0.43
C TRP A 50 5.84 6.32 1.94
N ASN A 51 7.00 6.18 2.57
CA ASN A 51 7.10 5.99 4.01
C ASN A 51 7.34 7.28 4.78
N GLU A 52 7.31 8.42 4.11
CA GLU A 52 7.52 9.73 4.73
C GLU A 52 6.52 9.95 5.86
N LYS A 53 7.02 10.38 7.01
CA LYS A 53 6.17 10.63 8.18
C LYS A 53 5.24 11.81 7.94
N ASP A 54 5.74 12.84 7.26
CA ASP A 54 4.95 14.00 6.94
C ASP A 54 4.06 13.67 5.74
N LEU A 55 2.78 13.48 5.99
CA LEU A 55 1.85 13.06 4.95
C LEU A 55 1.66 14.11 3.85
N ASP A 56 2.04 15.35 4.11
CA ASP A 56 2.00 16.38 3.09
C ASP A 56 3.13 16.25 2.08
N LYS A 57 4.11 15.38 2.36
CA LYS A 57 5.24 15.14 1.50
C LYS A 57 5.16 13.82 0.72
N LEU A 58 3.98 13.21 0.71
CA LEU A 58 3.79 12.01 -0.09
C LEU A 58 4.06 12.30 -1.57
N PRO A 59 4.54 11.30 -2.32
CA PRO A 59 4.95 11.53 -3.71
C PRO A 59 3.81 11.85 -4.67
N ILE A 60 2.58 11.58 -4.27
CA ILE A 60 1.40 11.81 -5.09
C ILE A 60 0.36 12.55 -4.28
N TYR A 61 -0.23 13.57 -4.88
CA TYR A 61 -1.37 14.25 -4.26
C TYR A 61 -2.66 13.80 -4.92
N GLU A 62 -3.54 13.19 -4.13
CA GLU A 62 -4.89 12.87 -4.55
C GLU A 62 -5.82 13.15 -3.38
N PRO A 63 -7.01 13.73 -3.64
CA PRO A 63 -7.96 13.99 -2.58
C PRO A 63 -8.30 12.70 -1.81
N GLY A 64 -8.20 12.75 -0.50
CA GLY A 64 -8.52 11.61 0.36
C GLY A 64 -7.39 10.62 0.58
N LEU A 65 -6.33 10.66 -0.23
CA LEU A 65 -5.24 9.69 -0.11
C LEU A 65 -4.50 9.83 1.22
N LYS A 66 -4.24 11.03 1.65
CA LYS A 66 -3.53 11.29 2.91
C LYS A 66 -4.26 10.64 4.09
N GLU A 67 -5.56 10.77 4.14
CA GLU A 67 -6.37 10.18 5.20
C GLU A 67 -6.34 8.67 5.16
N ILE A 68 -6.37 8.10 3.96
CA ILE A 68 -6.28 6.65 3.79
C ILE A 68 -4.92 6.14 4.28
N ILE A 69 -3.84 6.76 3.85
CA ILE A 69 -2.48 6.38 4.25
C ILE A 69 -2.35 6.46 5.78
N LYS A 70 -2.90 7.51 6.36
CA LYS A 70 -2.85 7.69 7.81
C LYS A 70 -3.51 6.52 8.55
N ARG A 71 -4.60 5.98 7.98
CA ARG A 71 -5.31 4.88 8.62
C ARG A 71 -4.62 3.54 8.46
N VAL A 72 -4.01 3.29 7.30
CA VAL A 72 -3.60 1.93 6.95
C VAL A 72 -2.09 1.69 6.94
N ARG A 73 -1.29 2.73 6.72
CA ARG A 73 0.17 2.55 6.65
C ARG A 73 0.72 2.12 8.02
N GLY A 74 1.44 0.99 8.02
CA GLY A 74 1.94 0.40 9.25
C GLY A 74 0.95 -0.52 9.93
N LYS A 75 -0.30 -0.55 9.45
CA LYS A 75 -1.31 -1.42 9.99
C LYS A 75 -1.48 -2.63 9.10
N ASN A 76 -1.98 -2.43 7.89
CA ASN A 76 -2.10 -3.49 6.90
C ASN A 76 -1.58 -3.06 5.53
N LEU A 77 -0.96 -1.88 5.44
CA LEU A 77 -0.30 -1.40 4.23
C LEU A 77 1.16 -1.13 4.53
N PHE A 78 2.04 -1.70 3.72
CA PHE A 78 3.48 -1.56 3.90
C PHE A 78 4.16 -1.26 2.57
N PHE A 79 5.19 -0.45 2.62
CA PHE A 79 6.02 -0.13 1.46
C PHE A 79 7.44 -0.61 1.75
N SER A 80 8.00 -1.41 0.85
CA SER A 80 9.33 -1.98 1.07
C SER A 80 10.13 -2.06 -0.23
N SER A 81 11.43 -1.84 -0.12
CA SER A 81 12.34 -2.05 -1.24
C SER A 81 12.98 -3.44 -1.21
N GLU A 82 12.64 -4.23 -0.21
CA GLU A 82 13.18 -5.57 -0.09
C GLU A 82 12.36 -6.56 -0.92
N ILE A 83 12.84 -6.82 -2.13
CA ILE A 83 12.18 -7.76 -3.04
C ILE A 83 12.87 -9.11 -2.93
N PRO A 84 12.10 -10.17 -2.62
CA PRO A 84 12.68 -11.50 -2.51
C PRO A 84 13.24 -11.98 -3.82
#